data_fd25c5d25fd14966bdbb57b0085730af
#
_entry.id   fd25c5d25fd14966bdbb57b0085730af
#
_cell.length_a   1.000
_cell.length_b   1.000
_cell.length_c   1.000
_cell.angle_alpha   90.00
_cell.angle_beta   90.00
_cell.angle_gamma   90.00
#
_symmetry.space_group_name_H-M   'P 1'
#
loop_
_entity.id
_entity.type
_entity.pdbx_description
1 polymer ?
#
loop_
_entity_poly.entity_id
_entity_poly.type
_entity_poly.pdbx_seq_one_letter_code
_entity_poly.pdbx_strand_id
1 'polypeptide(L)'
;MLTYIFTMTLVGIFAGILGALLGLGGGIVITPVLTLLFGVDIKYAVGASIIAVLATSSGSAIAYLKDDMLNLRIAMFLEIFTTLGAFVGAMLSVITDSQVLFLLYGTLMLFQAFNMYQKIHDKKDNQSVSHNDAIAEKLNLGGEYFDKGLNQTIKYQVTNVPGGSVVMFFAGVMSALLGIGAGAFKVLAMDTVMKMPLKASSATSNFMMGVTGTASAIFYLFVGQINPVLVTPIALGVLAGSFIG
;
A
#
# COMPACT_ATOMS: atom_id res chain seq x y z
N MET A 1 21.73 11.42 -20.35
CA MET A 1 20.52 11.97 -19.73
C MET A 1 19.26 11.33 -20.30
N LEU A 2 19.04 11.31 -21.60
CA LEU A 2 17.85 10.72 -22.24
C LEU A 2 17.69 9.22 -21.90
N THR A 3 18.76 8.44 -21.99
CA THR A 3 18.77 7.01 -21.66
C THR A 3 18.37 6.76 -20.20
N TYR A 4 18.83 7.61 -19.29
CA TYR A 4 18.49 7.51 -17.87
C TYR A 4 17.00 7.76 -17.61
N ILE A 5 16.45 8.82 -18.22
CA ILE A 5 15.01 9.14 -18.14
C ILE A 5 14.18 7.97 -18.70
N PHE A 6 14.58 7.44 -19.86
CA PHE A 6 13.89 6.33 -20.51
C PHE A 6 13.90 5.06 -19.65
N THR A 7 15.04 4.68 -19.08
CA THR A 7 15.14 3.50 -18.19
C THR A 7 14.33 3.68 -16.92
N MET A 8 14.33 4.87 -16.31
CA MET A 8 13.51 5.15 -15.12
C MET A 8 12.01 5.10 -15.42
N THR A 9 11.59 5.58 -16.59
CA THR A 9 10.19 5.48 -17.03
C THR A 9 9.77 4.03 -17.25
N LEU A 10 10.60 3.20 -17.88
CA LEU A 10 10.33 1.77 -18.06
C LEU A 10 10.21 1.03 -16.73
N VAL A 11 11.13 1.29 -15.81
CA VAL A 11 11.05 0.75 -14.43
C VAL A 11 9.75 1.18 -13.77
N GLY A 12 9.38 2.45 -13.94
CA GLY A 12 8.11 2.98 -13.44
C GLY A 12 6.89 2.25 -14.03
N ILE A 13 6.83 2.04 -15.34
CA ILE A 13 5.73 1.31 -16.00
C ILE A 13 5.60 -0.09 -15.42
N PHE A 14 6.71 -0.83 -15.33
CA PHE A 14 6.72 -2.18 -14.80
C PHE A 14 6.27 -2.22 -13.32
N ALA A 15 6.80 -1.29 -12.50
CA ALA A 15 6.39 -1.17 -11.11
C ALA A 15 4.92 -0.77 -10.94
N GLY A 16 4.40 0.07 -11.84
CA GLY A 16 3.00 0.49 -11.87
C GLY A 16 2.05 -0.67 -12.18
N ILE A 17 2.36 -1.47 -13.20
CA ILE A 17 1.59 -2.67 -13.56
C ILE A 17 1.54 -3.64 -12.36
N LEU A 18 2.70 -4.00 -11.82
CA LEU A 18 2.76 -4.92 -10.68
C LEU A 18 2.08 -4.34 -9.44
N GLY A 19 2.27 -3.05 -9.18
CA GLY A 19 1.67 -2.38 -8.03
C GLY A 19 0.14 -2.33 -8.08
N ALA A 20 -0.43 -2.10 -9.26
CA ALA A 20 -1.88 -2.09 -9.48
C ALA A 20 -2.48 -3.49 -9.37
N LEU A 21 -1.90 -4.49 -10.04
CA LEU A 21 -2.37 -5.88 -10.02
C LEU A 21 -2.34 -6.51 -8.63
N LEU A 22 -1.27 -6.29 -7.89
CA LEU A 22 -1.07 -6.91 -6.57
C LEU A 22 -1.69 -6.10 -5.43
N GLY A 23 -2.10 -4.85 -5.68
CA GLY A 23 -2.59 -3.97 -4.63
C GLY A 23 -1.53 -3.56 -3.61
N LEU A 24 -0.25 -3.61 -3.99
CA LEU A 24 0.89 -3.37 -3.09
C LEU A 24 1.47 -1.96 -3.22
N GLY A 25 1.04 -1.21 -4.26
CA GLY A 25 1.67 0.04 -4.67
C GLY A 25 3.05 -0.19 -5.32
N GLY A 26 3.40 0.55 -6.35
CA GLY A 26 4.67 0.36 -7.09
C GLY A 26 5.95 0.53 -6.26
N GLY A 27 5.83 1.05 -5.04
CA GLY A 27 6.95 1.33 -4.16
C GLY A 27 7.82 0.13 -3.80
N ILE A 28 7.21 -1.04 -3.69
CA ILE A 28 7.91 -2.28 -3.35
C ILE A 28 8.98 -2.68 -4.39
N VAL A 29 8.78 -2.27 -5.63
CA VAL A 29 9.73 -2.54 -6.74
C VAL A 29 10.72 -1.38 -6.89
N ILE A 30 10.26 -0.15 -6.73
CA ILE A 30 11.06 1.05 -7.01
C ILE A 30 12.21 1.22 -6.04
N THR A 31 11.97 1.07 -4.73
CA THR A 31 13.04 1.24 -3.73
C THR A 31 14.23 0.32 -3.99
N PRO A 32 14.09 -1.02 -4.14
CA PRO A 32 15.24 -1.88 -4.41
C PRO A 32 15.87 -1.64 -5.79
N VAL A 33 15.09 -1.32 -6.81
CA VAL A 33 15.64 -1.01 -8.13
C VAL A 33 16.52 0.24 -8.08
N LEU A 34 16.05 1.31 -7.43
CA LEU A 34 16.83 2.54 -7.29
C LEU A 34 18.10 2.35 -6.46
N THR A 35 17.99 1.60 -5.37
CA THR A 35 19.13 1.41 -4.48
C THR A 35 20.16 0.42 -5.02
N LEU A 36 19.72 -0.75 -5.53
CA LEU A 36 20.62 -1.84 -5.93
C LEU A 36 21.15 -1.69 -7.37
N LEU A 37 20.31 -1.19 -8.31
CA LEU A 37 20.74 -1.07 -9.70
C LEU A 37 21.28 0.32 -10.04
N PHE A 38 20.76 1.37 -9.41
CA PHE A 38 21.17 2.74 -9.72
C PHE A 38 22.04 3.38 -8.64
N GLY A 39 22.30 2.68 -7.52
CA GLY A 39 23.15 3.17 -6.43
C GLY A 39 22.62 4.43 -5.73
N VAL A 40 21.30 4.68 -5.82
CA VAL A 40 20.67 5.83 -5.16
C VAL A 40 20.61 5.55 -3.66
N ASP A 41 20.93 6.57 -2.85
CA ASP A 41 20.78 6.46 -1.39
C ASP A 41 19.33 6.09 -1.03
N ILE A 42 19.18 5.19 -0.07
CA ILE A 42 17.87 4.62 0.29
C ILE A 42 16.85 5.69 0.70
N LYS A 43 17.28 6.80 1.31
CA LYS A 43 16.38 7.89 1.73
C LYS A 43 15.74 8.60 0.53
N TYR A 44 16.51 8.85 -0.54
CA TYR A 44 15.98 9.38 -1.80
C TYR A 44 15.14 8.35 -2.56
N ALA A 45 15.54 7.08 -2.50
CA ALA A 45 14.77 5.99 -3.10
C ALA A 45 13.40 5.83 -2.43
N VAL A 46 13.34 5.92 -1.10
CA VAL A 46 12.10 5.94 -0.31
C VAL A 46 11.21 7.13 -0.70
N GLY A 47 11.78 8.34 -0.80
CA GLY A 47 11.04 9.53 -1.23
C GLY A 47 10.43 9.36 -2.64
N ALA A 48 11.21 8.82 -3.59
CA ALA A 48 10.73 8.53 -4.94
C ALA A 48 9.64 7.45 -4.94
N SER A 49 9.82 6.43 -4.13
CA SER A 49 8.88 5.32 -3.99
C SER A 49 7.52 5.76 -3.44
N ILE A 50 7.48 6.68 -2.47
CA ILE A 50 6.23 7.24 -1.93
C ILE A 50 5.45 7.96 -3.03
N ILE A 51 6.10 8.74 -3.88
CA ILE A 51 5.44 9.40 -5.02
C ILE A 51 4.92 8.37 -6.04
N ALA A 52 5.67 7.29 -6.26
CA ALA A 52 5.22 6.20 -7.12
C ALA A 52 3.99 5.47 -6.55
N VAL A 53 3.94 5.26 -5.24
CA VAL A 53 2.76 4.72 -4.55
C VAL A 53 1.54 5.63 -4.75
N LEU A 54 1.72 6.95 -4.65
CA LEU A 54 0.66 7.91 -4.94
C LEU A 54 0.16 7.78 -6.38
N ALA A 55 1.07 7.69 -7.34
CA ALA A 55 0.73 7.54 -8.75
C ALA A 55 -0.04 6.22 -9.00
N THR A 56 0.43 5.10 -8.44
CA THR A 56 -0.27 3.80 -8.54
C THR A 56 -1.66 3.86 -7.93
N SER A 57 -1.76 4.38 -6.70
CA SER A 57 -3.03 4.49 -5.99
C SER A 57 -4.03 5.35 -6.75
N SER A 58 -3.59 6.48 -7.31
CA SER A 58 -4.46 7.36 -8.10
C SER A 58 -4.97 6.68 -9.37
N GLY A 59 -4.12 5.91 -10.07
CA GLY A 59 -4.51 5.17 -11.27
C GLY A 59 -5.50 4.05 -10.98
N SER A 60 -5.21 3.22 -9.98
CA SER A 60 -6.04 2.06 -9.62
C SER A 60 -7.35 2.44 -8.90
N ALA A 61 -7.37 3.52 -8.11
CA ALA A 61 -8.56 3.95 -7.37
C ALA A 61 -9.77 4.21 -8.31
N ILE A 62 -9.52 4.72 -9.50
CA ILE A 62 -10.58 4.99 -10.50
C ILE A 62 -11.29 3.69 -10.90
N ALA A 63 -10.53 2.61 -11.11
CA ALA A 63 -11.09 1.31 -11.47
C ALA A 63 -11.91 0.71 -10.32
N TYR A 64 -11.38 0.74 -9.11
CA TYR A 64 -12.05 0.18 -7.92
C TYR A 64 -13.31 0.95 -7.49
N LEU A 65 -13.34 2.27 -7.70
CA LEU A 65 -14.54 3.10 -7.47
C LEU A 65 -15.67 2.74 -8.43
N LYS A 66 -15.36 2.45 -9.70
CA LYS A 66 -16.36 2.05 -10.70
C LYS A 66 -16.99 0.69 -10.42
N ASP A 67 -16.25 -0.19 -9.77
CA ASP A 67 -16.66 -1.57 -9.50
C ASP A 67 -17.32 -1.75 -8.12
N ASP A 68 -17.56 -0.66 -7.38
CA ASP A 68 -18.15 -0.64 -6.02
C ASP A 68 -17.47 -1.63 -5.04
N MET A 69 -16.19 -1.93 -5.26
CA MET A 69 -15.40 -2.84 -4.41
C MET A 69 -14.83 -2.15 -3.17
N LEU A 70 -14.86 -0.82 -3.15
CA LEU A 70 -14.23 0.00 -2.12
C LEU A 70 -15.15 0.21 -0.92
N ASN A 71 -14.70 -0.12 0.28
CA ASN A 71 -15.41 0.25 1.50
C ASN A 71 -14.84 1.55 2.07
N LEU A 72 -15.44 2.68 1.67
CA LEU A 72 -15.02 4.01 2.11
C LEU A 72 -15.11 4.21 3.63
N ARG A 73 -16.09 3.60 4.33
CA ARG A 73 -16.24 3.75 5.77
C ARG A 73 -15.07 3.13 6.52
N ILE A 74 -14.72 1.90 6.16
CA ILE A 74 -13.54 1.22 6.71
C ILE A 74 -12.27 1.99 6.35
N ALA A 75 -12.13 2.41 5.08
CA ALA A 75 -10.97 3.17 4.63
C ALA A 75 -10.76 4.42 5.47
N MET A 76 -11.77 5.27 5.60
CA MET A 76 -11.68 6.52 6.35
C MET A 76 -11.41 6.31 7.84
N PHE A 77 -12.01 5.29 8.44
CA PHE A 77 -11.80 4.96 9.85
C PHE A 77 -10.35 4.49 10.11
N LEU A 78 -9.88 3.51 9.33
CA LEU A 78 -8.54 2.94 9.51
C LEU A 78 -7.44 3.91 9.08
N GLU A 79 -7.73 4.82 8.15
CA GLU A 79 -6.76 5.79 7.65
C GLU A 79 -6.29 6.78 8.73
N ILE A 80 -7.11 7.06 9.72
CA ILE A 80 -6.69 7.87 10.87
C ILE A 80 -5.47 7.23 11.55
N PHE A 81 -5.52 5.93 11.80
CA PHE A 81 -4.43 5.19 12.46
C PHE A 81 -3.22 5.05 11.56
N THR A 82 -3.43 4.76 10.27
CA THR A 82 -2.31 4.64 9.32
C THR A 82 -1.62 5.97 9.06
N THR A 83 -2.35 7.07 8.97
CA THR A 83 -1.77 8.41 8.78
C THR A 83 -0.98 8.85 10.02
N LEU A 84 -1.49 8.62 11.22
CA LEU A 84 -0.73 8.87 12.46
C LEU A 84 0.55 8.03 12.50
N GLY A 85 0.45 6.74 12.15
CA GLY A 85 1.61 5.87 12.04
C GLY A 85 2.60 6.35 10.98
N ALA A 86 2.12 6.77 9.81
CA ALA A 86 2.95 7.27 8.73
C ALA A 86 3.72 8.56 9.11
N PHE A 87 3.09 9.44 9.86
CA PHE A 87 3.77 10.62 10.37
C PHE A 87 4.92 10.25 11.31
N VAL A 88 4.69 9.32 12.24
CA VAL A 88 5.73 8.79 13.14
C VAL A 88 6.84 8.10 12.33
N GLY A 89 6.49 7.26 11.37
CA GLY A 89 7.45 6.56 10.50
C GLY A 89 8.31 7.50 9.67
N ALA A 90 7.72 8.57 9.13
CA ALA A 90 8.43 9.59 8.38
C ALA A 90 9.44 10.36 9.26
N MET A 91 9.06 10.71 10.49
CA MET A 91 9.98 11.31 11.45
C MET A 91 11.15 10.37 11.79
N LEU A 92 10.86 9.08 12.02
CA LEU A 92 11.87 8.08 12.32
C LEU A 92 12.84 7.87 11.15
N SER A 93 12.39 7.95 9.90
CA SER A 93 13.24 7.75 8.72
C SER A 93 14.38 8.76 8.62
N VAL A 94 14.18 9.98 9.11
CA VAL A 94 15.21 11.04 9.09
C VAL A 94 16.36 10.72 10.03
N ILE A 95 16.04 10.23 11.22
CA ILE A 95 17.04 9.93 12.27
C ILE A 95 17.63 8.52 12.15
N THR A 96 17.01 7.65 11.33
CA THR A 96 17.47 6.27 11.14
C THR A 96 18.60 6.22 10.12
N ASP A 97 19.64 5.46 10.42
CA ASP A 97 20.76 5.23 9.51
C ASP A 97 20.34 4.40 8.30
N SER A 98 20.92 4.70 7.13
CA SER A 98 20.64 3.99 5.88
C SER A 98 20.82 2.48 6.00
N GLN A 99 21.80 2.01 6.76
CA GLN A 99 22.03 0.57 6.99
C GLN A 99 20.86 -0.12 7.70
N VAL A 100 20.30 0.55 8.71
CA VAL A 100 19.12 0.05 9.45
C VAL A 100 17.90 0.01 8.54
N LEU A 101 17.71 1.03 7.70
CA LEU A 101 16.62 1.06 6.71
C LEU A 101 16.74 -0.11 5.71
N PHE A 102 17.95 -0.42 5.23
CA PHE A 102 18.18 -1.58 4.35
C PHE A 102 17.84 -2.90 5.05
N LEU A 103 18.27 -3.06 6.30
CA LEU A 103 17.98 -4.27 7.08
C LEU A 103 16.47 -4.44 7.30
N LEU A 104 15.78 -3.36 7.70
CA LEU A 104 14.33 -3.36 7.89
C LEU A 104 13.60 -3.66 6.58
N TYR A 105 14.05 -3.04 5.47
CA TYR A 105 13.48 -3.27 4.16
C TYR A 105 13.62 -4.74 3.73
N GLY A 106 14.81 -5.31 3.84
CA GLY A 106 15.08 -6.71 3.50
C GLY A 106 14.27 -7.69 4.34
N THR A 107 14.23 -7.47 5.66
CA THR A 107 13.45 -8.30 6.58
C THR A 107 11.96 -8.27 6.24
N LEU A 108 11.45 -7.08 5.92
CA LEU A 108 10.06 -6.88 5.57
C LEU A 108 9.71 -7.55 4.23
N MET A 109 10.61 -7.49 3.25
CA MET A 109 10.44 -8.19 1.97
C MET A 109 10.34 -9.72 2.16
N LEU A 110 11.22 -10.28 2.98
CA LEU A 110 11.20 -11.71 3.31
C LEU A 110 9.90 -12.10 4.02
N PHE A 111 9.46 -11.27 4.97
CA PHE A 111 8.18 -11.50 5.66
C PHE A 111 6.98 -11.47 4.70
N GLN A 112 6.94 -10.51 3.77
CA GLN A 112 5.87 -10.42 2.78
C GLN A 112 5.90 -11.60 1.79
N ALA A 113 7.09 -12.01 1.33
CA ALA A 113 7.24 -13.17 0.47
C ALA A 113 6.75 -14.46 1.16
N PHE A 114 7.08 -14.62 2.44
CA PHE A 114 6.63 -15.77 3.25
C PHE A 114 5.10 -15.78 3.43
N ASN A 115 4.50 -14.64 3.78
CA ASN A 115 3.04 -14.54 3.91
C ASN A 115 2.32 -14.81 2.59
N MET A 116 2.87 -14.30 1.47
CA MET A 116 2.28 -14.54 0.15
C MET A 116 2.37 -16.02 -0.24
N TYR A 117 3.50 -16.67 0.06
CA TYR A 117 3.68 -18.11 -0.15
C TYR A 117 2.67 -18.93 0.66
N GLN A 118 2.46 -18.61 1.93
CA GLN A 118 1.45 -19.27 2.76
C GLN A 118 0.03 -19.10 2.20
N LYS A 119 -0.34 -17.91 1.75
CA LYS A 119 -1.67 -17.65 1.16
C LYS A 119 -1.95 -18.45 -0.11
N ILE A 120 -0.92 -18.76 -0.91
CA ILE A 120 -1.07 -19.60 -2.10
C ILE A 120 -1.41 -21.05 -1.73
N HIS A 121 -0.90 -21.53 -0.59
CA HIS A 121 -1.11 -22.89 -0.11
C HIS A 121 -2.37 -23.05 0.76
N ASP A 122 -2.79 -22.00 1.47
CA ASP A 122 -4.01 -21.98 2.26
C ASP A 122 -5.22 -21.60 1.40
N LYS A 123 -5.81 -22.60 0.75
CA LYS A 123 -7.13 -22.50 0.08
C LYS A 123 -8.28 -22.43 1.08
N LYS A 124 -8.18 -21.68 2.15
CA LYS A 124 -9.33 -21.48 3.03
C LYS A 124 -10.19 -20.36 2.45
N ASP A 125 -11.32 -20.76 1.86
CA ASP A 125 -12.49 -19.91 1.70
C ASP A 125 -12.81 -19.30 3.08
N ASN A 126 -12.43 -18.05 3.25
CA ASN A 126 -12.85 -17.29 4.41
C ASN A 126 -14.33 -16.91 4.24
N GLN A 127 -15.22 -17.90 4.45
CA GLN A 127 -16.61 -17.59 4.75
C GLN A 127 -16.61 -16.82 6.06
N SER A 128 -17.07 -15.61 5.99
CA SER A 128 -17.17 -14.67 7.11
C SER A 128 -17.96 -15.31 8.26
N VAL A 129 -17.24 -15.76 9.27
CA VAL A 129 -17.89 -16.14 10.54
C VAL A 129 -18.30 -14.84 11.21
N SER A 130 -19.60 -14.63 11.30
CA SER A 130 -20.22 -13.52 12.03
C SER A 130 -19.78 -13.58 13.50
N HIS A 131 -18.79 -12.81 13.88
CA HIS A 131 -18.55 -12.44 15.26
C HIS A 131 -18.98 -10.99 15.42
N ASN A 132 -19.98 -10.73 16.23
CA ASN A 132 -20.47 -9.39 16.50
C ASN A 132 -19.38 -8.57 17.22
N ASP A 133 -18.73 -7.68 16.48
CA ASP A 133 -17.89 -6.63 17.07
C ASP A 133 -18.77 -5.39 17.29
N ALA A 134 -18.97 -5.03 18.55
CA ALA A 134 -19.82 -3.89 18.93
C ALA A 134 -19.38 -2.56 18.27
N ILE A 135 -18.07 -2.41 18.00
CA ILE A 135 -17.52 -1.23 17.31
C ILE A 135 -17.86 -1.28 15.83
N ALA A 136 -17.71 -2.45 15.20
CA ALA A 136 -18.05 -2.64 13.79
C ALA A 136 -19.53 -2.36 13.52
N GLU A 137 -20.41 -2.81 14.43
CA GLU A 137 -21.84 -2.60 14.34
C GLU A 137 -22.21 -1.12 14.56
N LYS A 138 -21.67 -0.50 15.62
CA LYS A 138 -21.92 0.93 15.94
C LYS A 138 -21.49 1.88 14.84
N LEU A 139 -20.37 1.58 14.17
CA LEU A 139 -19.82 2.39 13.08
C LEU A 139 -20.31 1.93 11.69
N ASN A 140 -21.15 0.88 11.64
CA ASN A 140 -21.67 0.29 10.40
C ASN A 140 -20.55 0.03 9.38
N LEU A 141 -19.49 -0.67 9.80
CA LEU A 141 -18.29 -0.95 9.00
C LEU A 141 -18.49 -2.13 8.04
N GLY A 142 -19.59 -2.85 8.10
CA GLY A 142 -19.94 -3.87 7.11
C GLY A 142 -20.07 -3.28 5.70
N GLY A 143 -20.05 -4.13 4.69
CA GLY A 143 -20.21 -3.72 3.31
C GLY A 143 -20.68 -4.86 2.42
N GLU A 144 -20.93 -4.53 1.17
CA GLU A 144 -21.25 -5.48 0.12
C GLU A 144 -20.53 -5.08 -1.17
N TYR A 145 -20.16 -6.05 -1.98
CA TYR A 145 -19.63 -5.82 -3.32
C TYR A 145 -20.12 -6.88 -4.29
N PHE A 146 -20.20 -6.53 -5.57
CA PHE A 146 -20.56 -7.47 -6.62
C PHE A 146 -19.33 -8.21 -7.13
N ASP A 147 -19.29 -9.53 -6.98
CA ASP A 147 -18.23 -10.37 -7.51
C ASP A 147 -18.55 -10.79 -8.95
N LYS A 148 -17.89 -10.18 -9.94
CA LYS A 148 -18.06 -10.48 -11.36
C LYS A 148 -17.70 -11.93 -11.71
N GLY A 149 -16.77 -12.55 -10.97
CA GLY A 149 -16.34 -13.94 -11.21
C GLY A 149 -17.38 -14.97 -10.76
N LEU A 150 -18.06 -14.68 -9.64
CA LEU A 150 -19.11 -15.53 -9.08
C LEU A 150 -20.52 -15.08 -9.49
N ASN A 151 -20.64 -13.94 -10.15
CA ASN A 151 -21.90 -13.30 -10.54
C ASN A 151 -22.92 -13.16 -9.38
N GLN A 152 -22.41 -12.79 -8.20
CA GLN A 152 -23.22 -12.64 -6.99
C GLN A 152 -22.75 -11.47 -6.11
N THR A 153 -23.66 -10.90 -5.33
CA THR A 153 -23.35 -9.89 -4.33
C THR A 153 -22.89 -10.57 -3.04
N ILE A 154 -21.68 -10.25 -2.61
CA ILE A 154 -21.09 -10.77 -1.36
C ILE A 154 -21.25 -9.72 -0.29
N LYS A 155 -22.02 -10.05 0.77
CA LYS A 155 -22.15 -9.23 1.98
C LYS A 155 -21.15 -9.71 3.02
N TYR A 156 -20.48 -8.78 3.69
CA TYR A 156 -19.52 -9.10 4.74
C TYR A 156 -19.63 -8.15 5.92
N GLN A 157 -19.24 -8.64 7.07
CA GLN A 157 -19.03 -7.85 8.28
C GLN A 157 -17.57 -7.96 8.71
N VAL A 158 -17.07 -6.92 9.36
CA VAL A 158 -15.72 -6.92 9.89
C VAL A 158 -15.73 -7.19 11.39
N THR A 159 -14.66 -7.80 11.87
CA THR A 159 -14.47 -8.16 13.27
C THR A 159 -13.15 -7.62 13.79
N ASN A 160 -12.95 -7.61 15.11
CA ASN A 160 -11.70 -7.21 15.75
C ASN A 160 -11.17 -5.85 15.26
N VAL A 161 -12.06 -4.86 15.21
CA VAL A 161 -11.74 -3.49 14.77
C VAL A 161 -10.57 -2.88 15.58
N PRO A 162 -10.49 -3.03 16.92
CA PRO A 162 -9.34 -2.51 17.67
C PRO A 162 -8.00 -3.13 17.26
N GLY A 163 -7.98 -4.46 17.09
CA GLY A 163 -6.78 -5.17 16.62
C GLY A 163 -6.36 -4.71 15.23
N GLY A 164 -7.32 -4.55 14.30
CA GLY A 164 -7.08 -3.99 12.98
C GLY A 164 -6.48 -2.59 13.02
N SER A 165 -7.00 -1.70 13.90
CA SER A 165 -6.51 -0.33 14.07
C SER A 165 -5.05 -0.29 14.55
N VAL A 166 -4.68 -1.13 15.50
CA VAL A 166 -3.29 -1.24 15.99
C VAL A 166 -2.35 -1.70 14.87
N VAL A 167 -2.72 -2.74 14.13
CA VAL A 167 -1.92 -3.23 13.00
C VAL A 167 -1.80 -2.15 11.91
N MET A 168 -2.88 -1.39 11.65
CA MET A 168 -2.86 -0.27 10.71
C MET A 168 -1.92 0.86 11.11
N PHE A 169 -1.83 1.17 12.40
CA PHE A 169 -0.85 2.14 12.89
C PHE A 169 0.58 1.71 12.57
N PHE A 170 0.95 0.45 12.89
CA PHE A 170 2.28 -0.08 12.56
C PHE A 170 2.50 -0.19 11.05
N ALA A 171 1.48 -0.55 10.28
CA ALA A 171 1.53 -0.53 8.83
C ALA A 171 1.85 0.87 8.29
N GLY A 172 1.26 1.90 8.88
CA GLY A 172 1.56 3.29 8.57
C GLY A 172 3.03 3.66 8.87
N VAL A 173 3.54 3.30 10.06
CA VAL A 173 4.94 3.52 10.43
C VAL A 173 5.87 2.89 9.40
N MET A 174 5.67 1.62 9.07
CA MET A 174 6.49 0.90 8.10
C MET A 174 6.35 1.45 6.68
N SER A 175 5.14 1.89 6.32
CA SER A 175 4.85 2.53 5.04
C SER A 175 5.72 3.75 4.79
N ALA A 176 5.72 4.66 5.73
CA ALA A 176 6.47 5.90 5.61
C ALA A 176 7.97 5.66 5.76
N LEU A 177 8.39 4.85 6.72
CA LEU A 177 9.80 4.58 7.00
C LEU A 177 10.52 3.94 5.80
N LEU A 178 9.84 3.09 5.05
CA LEU A 178 10.43 2.30 3.95
C LEU A 178 9.93 2.67 2.54
N GLY A 179 8.94 3.56 2.43
CA GLY A 179 8.43 4.01 1.15
C GLY A 179 7.63 2.97 0.36
N ILE A 180 7.10 1.94 1.01
CA ILE A 180 6.44 0.81 0.32
C ILE A 180 4.92 0.98 0.18
N GLY A 181 4.34 2.04 0.75
CA GLY A 181 2.88 2.23 0.79
C GLY A 181 2.16 1.27 1.74
N ALA A 182 2.86 0.26 2.27
CA ALA A 182 2.38 -0.80 3.16
C ALA A 182 1.07 -1.50 2.73
N GLY A 183 0.78 -1.51 1.43
CA GLY A 183 -0.44 -2.13 0.89
C GLY A 183 -0.64 -3.57 1.38
N ALA A 184 0.43 -4.39 1.36
CA ALA A 184 0.37 -5.77 1.85
C ALA A 184 0.00 -5.87 3.33
N PHE A 185 0.52 -4.97 4.19
CA PHE A 185 0.17 -4.97 5.61
C PHE A 185 -1.25 -4.50 5.85
N LYS A 186 -1.72 -3.50 5.08
CA LYS A 186 -3.10 -3.02 5.14
C LYS A 186 -4.07 -4.13 4.72
N VAL A 187 -3.76 -4.84 3.63
CA VAL A 187 -4.55 -6.00 3.18
C VAL A 187 -4.53 -7.10 4.25
N LEU A 188 -3.35 -7.42 4.82
CA LEU A 188 -3.24 -8.43 5.87
C LEU A 188 -4.05 -8.05 7.12
N ALA A 189 -4.02 -6.80 7.54
CA ALA A 189 -4.81 -6.31 8.66
C ALA A 189 -6.32 -6.46 8.41
N MET A 190 -6.80 -6.04 7.23
CA MET A 190 -8.21 -6.14 6.88
C MET A 190 -8.65 -7.58 6.65
N ASP A 191 -7.89 -8.37 5.89
CA ASP A 191 -8.24 -9.74 5.53
C ASP A 191 -8.05 -10.72 6.71
N THR A 192 -6.88 -10.71 7.36
CA THR A 192 -6.56 -11.71 8.38
C THR A 192 -7.08 -11.33 9.76
N VAL A 193 -6.93 -10.07 10.19
CA VAL A 193 -7.32 -9.61 11.53
C VAL A 193 -8.79 -9.24 11.58
N MET A 194 -9.28 -8.50 10.57
CA MET A 194 -10.66 -8.01 10.54
C MET A 194 -11.61 -8.91 9.74
N LYS A 195 -11.10 -9.99 9.12
CA LYS A 195 -11.88 -10.98 8.33
C LYS A 195 -12.66 -10.39 7.14
N MET A 196 -12.16 -9.30 6.59
CA MET A 196 -12.71 -8.69 5.39
C MET A 196 -12.33 -9.50 4.13
N PRO A 197 -13.21 -9.69 3.13
CA PRO A 197 -12.88 -10.40 1.90
C PRO A 197 -11.68 -9.79 1.18
N LEU A 198 -10.78 -10.64 0.65
CA LEU A 198 -9.51 -10.22 0.05
C LEU A 198 -9.69 -9.19 -1.07
N LYS A 199 -10.70 -9.35 -1.95
CA LYS A 199 -10.97 -8.40 -3.05
C LYS A 199 -11.30 -7.01 -2.52
N ALA A 200 -12.21 -6.91 -1.54
CA ALA A 200 -12.59 -5.65 -0.91
C ALA A 200 -11.43 -5.05 -0.09
N SER A 201 -10.64 -5.89 0.60
CA SER A 201 -9.43 -5.46 1.33
C SER A 201 -8.38 -4.87 0.40
N SER A 202 -8.12 -5.49 -0.75
CA SER A 202 -7.15 -5.00 -1.74
C SER A 202 -7.59 -3.66 -2.36
N ALA A 203 -8.85 -3.55 -2.75
CA ALA A 203 -9.40 -2.30 -3.29
C ALA A 203 -9.34 -1.16 -2.25
N THR A 204 -9.76 -1.44 -1.02
CA THR A 204 -9.73 -0.48 0.09
C THR A 204 -8.30 -0.06 0.44
N SER A 205 -7.35 -1.02 0.48
CA SER A 205 -5.93 -0.76 0.72
C SER A 205 -5.32 0.16 -0.34
N ASN A 206 -5.62 -0.06 -1.62
CA ASN A 206 -5.12 0.78 -2.71
C ASN A 206 -5.55 2.24 -2.55
N PHE A 207 -6.82 2.47 -2.21
CA PHE A 207 -7.31 3.82 -1.92
C PHE A 207 -6.58 4.44 -0.71
N MET A 208 -6.47 3.69 0.38
CA MET A 208 -5.79 4.13 1.60
C MET A 208 -4.32 4.47 1.38
N MET A 209 -3.64 3.77 0.47
CA MET A 209 -2.24 4.07 0.12
C MET A 209 -2.07 5.47 -0.45
N GLY A 210 -3.03 5.99 -1.20
CA GLY A 210 -3.02 7.35 -1.70
C GLY A 210 -3.03 8.39 -0.58
N VAL A 211 -3.91 8.22 0.40
CA VAL A 211 -4.02 9.14 1.54
C VAL A 211 -2.77 9.09 2.43
N THR A 212 -2.38 7.88 2.87
CA THR A 212 -1.17 7.68 3.69
C THR A 212 0.09 8.17 2.96
N GLY A 213 0.19 7.87 1.66
CA GLY A 213 1.31 8.30 0.82
C GLY A 213 1.40 9.82 0.71
N THR A 214 0.27 10.52 0.60
CA THR A 214 0.24 11.99 0.56
C THR A 214 0.79 12.58 1.87
N ALA A 215 0.35 12.07 3.01
CA ALA A 215 0.86 12.51 4.31
C ALA A 215 2.38 12.32 4.43
N SER A 216 2.89 11.16 3.99
CA SER A 216 4.33 10.88 3.97
C SER A 216 5.08 11.76 2.97
N ALA A 217 4.54 11.95 1.75
CA ALA A 217 5.16 12.73 0.69
C ALA A 217 5.38 14.19 1.10
N ILE A 218 4.40 14.80 1.77
CA ILE A 218 4.52 16.15 2.30
C ILE A 218 5.72 16.25 3.23
N PHE A 219 5.87 15.30 4.16
CA PHE A 219 7.00 15.28 5.09
C PHE A 219 8.35 15.13 4.37
N TYR A 220 8.46 14.17 3.44
CA TYR A 220 9.68 13.93 2.66
C TYR A 220 10.05 15.10 1.76
N LEU A 221 9.05 15.85 1.28
CA LEU A 221 9.26 17.08 0.52
C LEU A 221 9.91 18.16 1.39
N PHE A 222 9.39 18.37 2.61
CA PHE A 222 9.94 19.36 3.54
C PHE A 222 11.38 19.02 3.99
N VAL A 223 11.69 17.75 4.14
CA VAL A 223 13.04 17.29 4.51
C VAL A 223 14.02 17.30 3.31
N GLY A 224 13.53 17.55 2.09
CA GLY A 224 14.36 17.62 0.88
C GLY A 224 14.83 16.25 0.36
N GLN A 225 14.14 15.16 0.72
CA GLN A 225 14.45 13.80 0.26
C GLN A 225 13.70 13.40 -1.02
N ILE A 226 12.96 14.32 -1.62
CA ILE A 226 12.32 14.13 -2.94
C ILE A 226 13.14 14.86 -3.99
N ASN A 227 13.81 14.11 -4.87
CA ASN A 227 14.55 14.67 -6.00
C ASN A 227 13.65 14.66 -7.24
N PRO A 228 13.23 15.85 -7.76
CA PRO A 228 12.31 15.91 -8.89
C PRO A 228 12.83 15.25 -10.16
N VAL A 229 14.14 15.30 -10.42
CA VAL A 229 14.77 14.70 -11.61
C VAL A 229 14.65 13.17 -11.60
N LEU A 230 14.72 12.57 -10.42
CA LEU A 230 14.56 11.13 -10.21
C LEU A 230 13.06 10.73 -10.22
N VAL A 231 12.24 11.50 -9.53
CA VAL A 231 10.84 11.17 -9.25
C VAL A 231 9.96 11.33 -10.48
N THR A 232 10.16 12.37 -11.29
CA THR A 232 9.25 12.68 -12.41
C THR A 232 9.13 11.55 -13.44
N PRO A 233 10.23 10.96 -13.98
CA PRO A 233 10.11 9.89 -14.96
C PRO A 233 9.50 8.62 -14.35
N ILE A 234 9.82 8.33 -13.09
CA ILE A 234 9.26 7.19 -12.38
C ILE A 234 7.76 7.36 -12.17
N ALA A 235 7.32 8.52 -11.68
CA ALA A 235 5.90 8.80 -11.41
C ALA A 235 5.05 8.72 -12.68
N LEU A 236 5.53 9.28 -13.79
CA LEU A 236 4.85 9.20 -15.08
C LEU A 236 4.77 7.76 -15.60
N GLY A 237 5.88 7.00 -15.48
CA GLY A 237 5.91 5.59 -15.83
C GLY A 237 4.94 4.77 -15.00
N VAL A 238 4.96 4.95 -13.68
CA VAL A 238 4.07 4.24 -12.74
C VAL A 238 2.61 4.57 -13.01
N LEU A 239 2.29 5.84 -13.26
CA LEU A 239 0.93 6.25 -13.59
C LEU A 239 0.45 5.55 -14.86
N ALA A 240 1.25 5.57 -15.93
CA ALA A 240 0.94 4.85 -17.17
C ALA A 240 0.77 3.34 -16.94
N GLY A 241 1.67 2.72 -16.17
CA GLY A 241 1.62 1.30 -15.82
C GLY A 241 0.38 0.92 -15.01
N SER A 242 -0.03 1.77 -14.08
CA SER A 242 -1.19 1.52 -13.21
C SER A 242 -2.54 1.57 -13.93
N PHE A 243 -2.61 2.21 -15.10
CA PHE A 243 -3.80 2.17 -15.96
C PHE A 243 -3.86 0.89 -16.83
N ILE A 244 -2.72 0.23 -17.03
CA ILE A 244 -2.63 -1.01 -17.82
C ILE A 244 -2.91 -2.23 -16.94
N GLY A 245 -2.48 -2.21 -15.68
CA GLY A 245 -2.67 -3.28 -14.68
C GLY A 245 -3.99 -3.17 -13.95
#